data_df0c593f338069c8f28548edf800f930
#
_entry.id   df0c593f338069c8f28548edf800f930
#
_cell.length_a   1.000
_cell.length_b   1.000
_cell.length_c   1.000
_cell.angle_alpha   90.00
_cell.angle_beta   90.00
_cell.angle_gamma   90.00
#
_symmetry.space_group_name_H-M   'P 1'
#
loop_
_entity.id
_entity.type
_entity.pdbx_description
1 polymer ?
#
loop_
_entity_poly.entity_id
_entity_poly.type
_entity_poly.pdbx_seq_one_letter_code
_entity_poly.pdbx_strand_id
1 'polypeptide(L)'
;MRRGADFDVPMTLGAVSYNQSQLLQILNRPAQGNGLLILAHQLIAAKLSIANGADPTAVQQSVINADNMIGGLIVPPIGNGYLSPGQTSELTETLTEYNEGTIGPGHCAD
;
A
#
# COMPACT_ATOMS: atom_id res chain seq x y z
N MET A 1 8.80 22.80 -4.96
CA MET A 1 8.54 22.37 -4.54
C MET A 1 8.17 21.59 -4.46
N ARG A 2 8.23 21.16 -4.21
CA ARG A 2 7.91 20.34 -4.19
C ARG A 2 7.01 20.03 -3.63
N ARG A 3 6.53 19.50 -3.71
CA ARG A 3 5.86 19.11 -3.36
C ARG A 3 5.52 18.35 -3.07
N GLY A 4 5.69 18.58 -3.38
CA GLY A 4 5.09 17.57 -3.17
C GLY A 4 5.36 16.43 -2.56
N ALA A 5 5.38 16.37 -1.65
CA ALA A 5 5.58 15.31 -0.83
C ALA A 5 4.78 14.11 -1.14
N ASP A 6 4.02 14.20 -2.13
CA ASP A 6 3.01 13.22 -2.30
C ASP A 6 3.56 11.87 -2.51
N PHE A 7 4.20 11.63 -3.59
CA PHE A 7 4.73 10.32 -3.87
C PHE A 7 6.23 10.40 -3.97
N ASP A 8 6.87 9.56 -3.20
CA ASP A 8 8.29 9.40 -3.27
C ASP A 8 8.52 8.35 -4.34
N VAL A 9 8.65 8.77 -5.54
CA VAL A 9 8.66 7.86 -6.65
C VAL A 9 10.08 7.55 -7.11
N PRO A 10 10.29 6.34 -7.60
CA PRO A 10 9.29 5.27 -7.69
C PRO A 10 9.03 4.60 -6.35
N MET A 11 7.85 4.03 -6.23
CA MET A 11 7.53 3.23 -5.05
C MET A 11 7.49 1.77 -5.44
N THR A 12 8.07 0.91 -4.62
CA THR A 12 8.09 -0.52 -4.88
C THR A 12 6.97 -1.21 -4.11
N LEU A 13 6.21 -2.04 -4.82
CA LEU A 13 5.23 -2.93 -4.21
C LEU A 13 5.64 -4.34 -4.58
N GLY A 14 6.02 -5.13 -3.59
CA GLY A 14 6.64 -6.40 -3.87
C GLY A 14 7.99 -6.19 -4.53
N ALA A 15 8.19 -6.80 -5.68
CA ALA A 15 9.43 -6.67 -6.43
C ALA A 15 9.31 -5.72 -7.61
N VAL A 16 8.17 -5.02 -7.76
CA VAL A 16 7.89 -4.20 -8.92
C VAL A 16 7.83 -2.73 -8.52
N SER A 17 8.53 -1.88 -9.26
CA SER A 17 8.53 -0.44 -9.02
C SER A 17 7.48 0.25 -9.87
N TYR A 18 6.83 1.25 -9.30
CA TYR A 18 5.78 2.01 -9.98
C TYR A 18 6.10 3.50 -9.87
N ASN A 19 5.87 4.24 -10.96
CA ASN A 19 6.01 5.69 -10.89
C ASN A 19 4.72 6.31 -10.36
N GLN A 20 4.72 7.63 -10.20
CA GLN A 20 3.57 8.32 -9.62
C GLN A 20 2.30 8.11 -10.45
N SER A 21 2.42 8.19 -11.78
CA SER A 21 1.27 8.00 -12.65
C SER A 21 0.67 6.61 -12.47
N GLN A 22 1.53 5.61 -12.39
CA GLN A 22 1.09 4.23 -12.22
C GLN A 22 0.42 4.04 -10.85
N LEU A 23 0.98 4.64 -9.82
CA LEU A 23 0.40 4.54 -8.49
C LEU A 23 -0.99 5.18 -8.45
N LEU A 24 -1.15 6.32 -9.12
CA LEU A 24 -2.46 6.96 -9.19
C LEU A 24 -3.46 6.09 -9.93
N GLN A 25 -3.04 5.42 -11.00
CA GLN A 25 -3.91 4.51 -11.73
C GLN A 25 -4.35 3.35 -10.85
N ILE A 26 -3.43 2.81 -10.05
CA ILE A 26 -3.75 1.74 -9.12
C ILE A 26 -4.78 2.21 -8.09
N LEU A 27 -4.54 3.38 -7.50
CA LEU A 27 -5.43 3.91 -6.47
C LEU A 27 -6.81 4.22 -7.01
N ASN A 28 -6.92 4.58 -8.29
CA ASN A 28 -8.20 4.89 -8.90
C ASN A 28 -8.92 3.67 -9.45
N ARG A 29 -8.29 2.51 -9.40
CA ARG A 29 -8.88 1.28 -9.91
C ARG A 29 -9.72 0.63 -8.83
N PRO A 30 -11.03 0.39 -9.08
CA PRO A 30 -11.84 -0.34 -8.10
C PRO A 30 -11.31 -1.75 -7.93
N ALA A 31 -11.28 -2.21 -6.70
CA ALA A 31 -10.69 -3.52 -6.41
C ALA A 31 -11.54 -4.68 -6.94
N GLN A 32 -12.85 -4.58 -6.80
CA GLN A 32 -13.81 -5.54 -7.38
C GLN A 32 -13.45 -7.00 -7.11
N GLY A 33 -13.12 -7.31 -5.85
CA GLY A 33 -12.84 -8.68 -5.47
C GLY A 33 -11.41 -9.13 -5.72
N ASN A 34 -10.55 -8.24 -6.19
CA ASN A 34 -9.14 -8.59 -6.36
C ASN A 34 -8.39 -8.23 -5.08
N GLY A 35 -7.98 -9.24 -4.32
CA GLY A 35 -7.28 -9.02 -3.07
C GLY A 35 -5.96 -8.30 -3.26
N LEU A 36 -5.29 -8.50 -4.40
CA LEU A 36 -4.06 -7.77 -4.67
C LEU A 36 -4.30 -6.27 -4.72
N LEU A 37 -5.38 -5.83 -5.37
CA LEU A 37 -5.71 -4.41 -5.42
C LEU A 37 -6.10 -3.87 -4.06
N ILE A 38 -6.89 -4.64 -3.31
CA ILE A 38 -7.29 -4.24 -1.97
C ILE A 38 -6.04 -4.02 -1.10
N LEU A 39 -5.14 -4.98 -1.14
CA LEU A 39 -3.90 -4.90 -0.37
C LEU A 39 -3.03 -3.75 -0.85
N ALA A 40 -2.90 -3.61 -2.18
CA ALA A 40 -2.04 -2.58 -2.75
C ALA A 40 -2.50 -1.18 -2.34
N HIS A 41 -3.83 -0.94 -2.33
CA HIS A 41 -4.34 0.36 -1.91
C HIS A 41 -3.87 0.71 -0.51
N GLN A 42 -4.00 -0.23 0.41
CA GLN A 42 -3.61 0.02 1.79
C GLN A 42 -2.09 0.09 1.95
N LEU A 43 -1.36 -0.72 1.20
CA LEU A 43 0.09 -0.72 1.27
C LEU A 43 0.67 0.59 0.74
N ILE A 44 0.11 1.10 -0.36
CA ILE A 44 0.54 2.40 -0.90
C ILE A 44 0.34 3.49 0.16
N ALA A 45 -0.85 3.51 0.76
CA ALA A 45 -1.16 4.52 1.78
C ALA A 45 -0.21 4.42 2.97
N ALA A 46 0.06 3.21 3.42
CA ALA A 46 0.97 3.01 4.55
C ALA A 46 2.39 3.46 4.20
N LYS A 47 2.87 3.11 3.02
CA LYS A 47 4.22 3.50 2.60
C LYS A 47 4.34 5.02 2.44
N LEU A 48 3.28 5.67 1.95
CA LEU A 48 3.28 7.13 1.86
C LEU A 48 3.34 7.76 3.25
N SER A 49 2.57 7.25 4.19
CA SER A 49 2.59 7.76 5.54
C SER A 49 3.97 7.62 6.16
N ILE A 50 4.60 6.47 5.97
CA ILE A 50 5.94 6.23 6.50
C ILE A 50 6.93 7.17 5.84
N ALA A 51 6.84 7.35 4.53
CA ALA A 51 7.73 8.27 3.81
C ALA A 51 7.57 9.70 4.30
N ASN A 52 6.40 10.05 4.80
CA ASN A 52 6.13 11.38 5.32
C ASN A 52 6.35 11.49 6.83
N GLY A 53 7.01 10.51 7.41
CA GLY A 53 7.45 10.63 8.80
C GLY A 53 6.66 9.85 9.82
N ALA A 54 5.66 9.09 9.42
CA ALA A 54 4.92 8.28 10.38
C ALA A 54 5.80 7.14 10.89
N ASP A 55 5.56 6.76 12.14
CA ASP A 55 6.33 5.69 12.77
C ASP A 55 5.90 4.35 12.20
N PRO A 56 6.80 3.59 11.58
CA PRO A 56 6.43 2.32 10.96
C PRO A 56 6.35 1.14 11.92
N THR A 57 6.71 1.33 13.18
CA THR A 57 6.91 0.22 14.11
C THR A 57 5.71 -0.72 14.17
N ALA A 58 4.50 -0.18 14.19
CA ALA A 58 3.29 -0.99 14.35
C ALA A 58 2.99 -1.86 13.13
N VAL A 59 3.51 -1.50 11.96
CA VAL A 59 3.19 -2.21 10.72
C VAL A 59 4.41 -2.68 9.96
N GLN A 60 5.60 -2.50 10.51
CA GLN A 60 6.82 -2.82 9.78
C GLN A 60 6.79 -4.24 9.25
N GLN A 61 6.44 -5.20 10.09
CA GLN A 61 6.40 -6.60 9.68
C GLN A 61 5.28 -6.83 8.66
N SER A 62 4.15 -6.15 8.84
CA SER A 62 3.04 -6.30 7.90
C SER A 62 3.41 -5.78 6.52
N VAL A 63 4.14 -4.67 6.46
CA VAL A 63 4.62 -4.14 5.18
C VAL A 63 5.55 -5.14 4.50
N ILE A 64 6.47 -5.72 5.26
CA ILE A 64 7.38 -6.73 4.72
C ILE A 64 6.58 -7.93 4.22
N ASN A 65 5.64 -8.40 5.00
CA ASN A 65 4.82 -9.55 4.61
C ASN A 65 4.00 -9.25 3.38
N ALA A 66 3.45 -8.04 3.28
CA ALA A 66 2.68 -7.64 2.11
C ALA A 66 3.54 -7.62 0.86
N ASP A 67 4.75 -7.06 0.96
CA ASP A 67 5.66 -7.05 -0.17
C ASP A 67 6.03 -8.47 -0.60
N ASN A 68 6.25 -9.36 0.37
CA ASN A 68 6.57 -10.74 0.06
C ASN A 68 5.40 -11.45 -0.61
N MET A 69 4.18 -11.18 -0.16
CA MET A 69 3.00 -11.79 -0.75
C MET A 69 2.77 -11.32 -2.18
N ILE A 70 2.99 -10.04 -2.43
CA ILE A 70 2.85 -9.49 -3.77
C ILE A 70 3.92 -10.04 -4.70
N GLY A 71 5.17 -10.10 -4.21
CA GLY A 71 6.27 -10.65 -5.00
C GLY A 71 6.36 -10.02 -6.38
N GLY A 72 6.37 -10.83 -7.41
CA GLY A 72 6.48 -10.34 -8.79
C GLY A 72 5.18 -10.02 -9.47
N LEU A 73 4.06 -10.08 -8.74
CA LEU A 73 2.76 -9.76 -9.34
C LEU A 73 2.69 -8.28 -9.68
N ILE A 74 2.17 -7.98 -10.87
CA ILE A 74 2.04 -6.60 -11.31
C ILE A 74 0.60 -6.15 -11.08
N VAL A 75 0.46 -5.10 -10.28
CA VAL A 75 -0.86 -4.65 -9.81
C VAL A 75 -1.64 -4.02 -10.96
N PRO A 76 -2.93 -4.39 -11.13
CA PRO A 76 -3.76 -3.75 -12.15
C PRO A 76 -3.96 -2.26 -11.87
N PRO A 77 -4.20 -1.44 -12.86
CA PRO A 77 -4.31 -1.76 -14.29
C PRO A 77 -2.97 -1.84 -15.01
N ILE A 78 -1.87 -1.73 -14.30
CA ILE A 78 -0.54 -1.77 -14.92
C ILE A 78 -0.29 -3.18 -15.45
N GLY A 79 -0.67 -4.20 -14.66
CA GLY A 79 -0.55 -5.58 -15.08
C GLY A 79 -1.83 -6.35 -14.79
N ASN A 80 -1.71 -7.65 -14.63
CA ASN A 80 -2.86 -8.51 -14.44
C ASN A 80 -2.77 -9.35 -13.17
N GLY A 81 -2.03 -8.88 -12.19
CA GLY A 81 -1.85 -9.61 -10.95
C GLY A 81 -3.15 -9.81 -10.20
N TYR A 82 -3.22 -10.89 -9.45
CA TYR A 82 -4.41 -11.22 -8.69
C TYR A 82 -4.03 -12.01 -7.44
N LEU A 83 -4.67 -11.67 -6.33
CA LEU A 83 -4.65 -12.48 -5.12
C LEU A 83 -6.07 -12.57 -4.61
N SER A 84 -6.43 -13.70 -4.01
CA SER A 84 -7.77 -13.80 -3.48
C SER A 84 -7.91 -12.91 -2.25
N PRO A 85 -9.09 -12.30 -2.03
CA PRO A 85 -9.28 -11.47 -0.85
C PRO A 85 -9.03 -12.23 0.45
N GLY A 86 -9.30 -13.53 0.48
CA GLY A 86 -9.04 -14.32 1.68
C GLY A 86 -7.57 -14.41 2.02
N GLN A 87 -6.69 -14.38 1.01
CA GLN A 87 -5.25 -14.42 1.25
C GLN A 87 -4.74 -13.12 1.83
N THR A 88 -5.34 -12.00 1.46
CA THR A 88 -4.82 -10.67 1.80
C THR A 88 -5.54 -10.02 2.97
N SER A 89 -6.64 -10.60 3.43
CA SER A 89 -7.53 -9.91 4.37
C SER A 89 -6.84 -9.50 5.65
N GLU A 90 -6.01 -10.36 6.22
CA GLU A 90 -5.37 -10.07 7.49
C GLU A 90 -4.40 -8.91 7.36
N LEU A 91 -3.58 -8.93 6.31
CA LEU A 91 -2.63 -7.84 6.07
C LEU A 91 -3.36 -6.56 5.73
N THR A 92 -4.41 -6.67 4.92
CA THR A 92 -5.21 -5.51 4.56
C THR A 92 -5.82 -4.88 5.79
N GLU A 93 -6.35 -5.69 6.69
CA GLU A 93 -6.96 -5.17 7.91
C GLU A 93 -5.95 -4.43 8.77
N THR A 94 -4.78 -5.01 8.97
CA THR A 94 -3.73 -4.39 9.76
C THR A 94 -3.29 -3.05 9.17
N LEU A 95 -3.08 -3.02 7.86
CA LEU A 95 -2.66 -1.80 7.21
C LEU A 95 -3.76 -0.75 7.23
N THR A 96 -5.01 -1.18 7.09
CA THR A 96 -6.16 -0.27 7.17
C THR A 96 -6.21 0.38 8.55
N GLU A 97 -6.05 -0.41 9.60
CA GLU A 97 -6.06 0.11 10.97
C GLU A 97 -4.95 1.12 11.18
N TYR A 98 -3.78 0.85 10.64
CA TYR A 98 -2.68 1.79 10.74
C TYR A 98 -3.00 3.09 9.99
N ASN A 99 -3.53 2.96 8.79
CA ASN A 99 -3.87 4.12 7.96
C ASN A 99 -4.97 4.97 8.58
N GLU A 100 -5.86 4.34 9.35
CA GLU A 100 -6.95 5.05 10.02
C GLU A 100 -6.55 5.58 11.39
N GLY A 101 -5.34 5.28 11.83
CA GLY A 101 -4.88 5.76 13.11
C GLY A 101 -5.31 4.92 14.30
N THR A 102 -5.86 3.74 14.05
CA THR A 102 -6.31 2.86 15.13
C THR A 102 -5.15 2.20 15.84
N ILE A 103 -4.09 1.94 15.11
CA ILE A 103 -2.84 1.41 15.67
C ILE A 103 -1.71 2.33 15.27
N GLY A 104 -0.58 2.20 15.94
CA GLY A 104 0.57 3.03 15.64
C GLY A 104 0.41 4.43 16.19
N PRO A 105 1.05 5.43 15.56
CA PRO A 105 1.06 6.79 16.11
C PRO A 105 -0.22 7.56 15.91
N GLY A 106 -1.17 7.01 15.16
CA GLY A 106 -2.39 7.71 14.86
C GLY A 106 -2.21 8.73 13.76
N HIS A 107 -3.30 9.43 13.46
CA HIS A 107 -3.27 10.49 12.46
C HIS A 107 -2.71 11.74 13.07
N CYS A 108 -2.00 12.50 12.27
CA CYS A 108 -1.42 13.73 12.77
C CYS A 108 -2.49 14.74 13.16
N ALA A 109 -3.67 14.60 12.67
CA ALA A 109 -4.75 15.49 13.03
C ALA A 109 -5.32 15.18 14.40
N ASP A 110 -4.97 14.07 14.93
CA ASP A 110 -5.48 13.71 16.26
C ASP A 110 -4.86 14.49 17.38
#